data_e89ba2700b3086a5468cd97670909549
#
_entry.id   e89ba2700b3086a5468cd97670909549
#
_cell.length_a   1.000
_cell.length_b   1.000
_cell.length_c   1.000
_cell.angle_alpha   90.00
_cell.angle_beta   90.00
_cell.angle_gamma   90.00
#
_symmetry.space_group_name_H-M   'P 1'
#
loop_
_entity.id
_entity.type
_entity.pdbx_description
1 polymer ?
#
loop_
_entity_poly.entity_id
_entity_poly.type
_entity_poly.pdbx_seq_one_letter_code
_entity_poly.pdbx_strand_id
1 'polypeptide(L)'
;VGTQQGRLFRISGLSDVYTQEDADSKLTVDLILTTGAGGITGIAVDANDNSRLAISCGGYGSADRVRFTENALAATPVFNNVHGDLVEMPIYSIEINLNDPNMVVIGTEFGIWATSDITATSVTWSDENDDNSYIPIYAMKQQHLPRSEASNSGVVYVGSFGRGFWESTDELFVGTPEFANTPSTEKFISDFKVFPNPIQT
;
A
#
# COMPACT_ATOMS: atom_id res chain seq x y z
N VAL A 1 -13.31 -2.82 4.01
CA VAL A 1 -13.04 -2.42 5.40
C VAL A 1 -12.25 -3.52 6.08
N GLY A 2 -11.09 -3.15 6.65
CA GLY A 2 -10.25 -4.04 7.46
C GLY A 2 -10.56 -3.92 8.96
N THR A 3 -10.35 -4.99 9.72
CA THR A 3 -10.54 -5.00 11.17
C THR A 3 -9.27 -5.36 11.93
N GLN A 4 -9.23 -5.04 13.22
CA GLN A 4 -8.13 -5.44 14.12
C GLN A 4 -8.05 -6.96 14.33
N GLN A 5 -9.13 -7.70 14.05
CA GLN A 5 -9.15 -9.16 14.09
C GLN A 5 -8.71 -9.82 12.77
N GLY A 6 -8.18 -9.05 11.83
CA GLY A 6 -7.70 -9.56 10.55
C GLY A 6 -8.80 -9.97 9.58
N ARG A 7 -10.00 -9.40 9.70
CA ARG A 7 -11.10 -9.64 8.77
C ARG A 7 -11.19 -8.51 7.75
N LEU A 8 -11.34 -8.86 6.48
CA LEU A 8 -11.56 -7.92 5.39
C LEU A 8 -12.98 -8.09 4.86
N PHE A 9 -13.72 -6.98 4.85
CA PHE A 9 -15.08 -6.93 4.34
C PHE A 9 -15.14 -6.06 3.08
N ARG A 10 -15.87 -6.54 2.08
CA ARG A 10 -16.30 -5.76 0.93
C ARG A 10 -17.73 -5.27 1.17
N ILE A 11 -17.94 -3.97 0.99
CA ILE A 11 -19.25 -3.33 1.05
C ILE A 11 -19.62 -2.94 -0.37
N SER A 12 -20.77 -3.41 -0.83
CA SER A 12 -21.32 -3.16 -2.17
C SER A 12 -22.66 -2.44 -2.07
N GLY A 13 -23.10 -1.81 -3.18
CA GLY A 13 -24.40 -1.11 -3.23
C GLY A 13 -24.37 0.29 -2.64
N LEU A 14 -23.19 0.94 -2.56
CA LEU A 14 -23.05 2.30 -2.00
C LEU A 14 -23.67 3.41 -2.86
N SER A 15 -23.97 3.15 -4.13
CA SER A 15 -24.62 4.12 -4.99
C SER A 15 -26.04 4.42 -4.50
N ASP A 16 -26.37 5.69 -4.41
CA ASP A 16 -27.70 6.16 -4.02
C ASP A 16 -28.15 5.77 -2.59
N VAL A 17 -27.20 5.65 -1.67
CA VAL A 17 -27.44 5.45 -0.24
C VAL A 17 -27.40 6.79 0.48
N TYR A 18 -28.57 7.33 0.82
CA TYR A 18 -28.72 8.65 1.48
C TYR A 18 -29.43 8.54 2.82
N THR A 19 -30.10 7.43 3.09
CA THR A 19 -30.87 7.20 4.32
C THR A 19 -30.52 5.86 4.97
N GLN A 20 -30.93 5.65 6.21
CA GLN A 20 -30.77 4.35 6.88
C GLN A 20 -31.57 3.25 6.16
N GLU A 21 -32.76 3.55 5.64
CA GLU A 21 -33.58 2.59 4.88
C GLU A 21 -32.89 2.19 3.58
N ASP A 22 -32.23 3.13 2.88
CA ASP A 22 -31.39 2.80 1.74
C ASP A 22 -30.26 1.86 2.11
N ALA A 23 -29.54 2.14 3.22
CA ALA A 23 -28.46 1.31 3.70
C ALA A 23 -28.91 -0.11 4.01
N ASP A 24 -30.04 -0.24 4.71
CA ASP A 24 -30.61 -1.56 5.09
C ASP A 24 -31.09 -2.37 3.87
N SER A 25 -31.51 -1.70 2.79
CA SER A 25 -32.05 -2.36 1.60
C SER A 25 -31.05 -2.56 0.45
N LYS A 26 -30.02 -1.71 0.33
CA LYS A 26 -29.08 -1.68 -0.82
C LYS A 26 -27.71 -2.21 -0.50
N LEU A 27 -27.24 -2.11 0.75
CA LEU A 27 -25.90 -2.52 1.11
C LEU A 27 -25.79 -4.05 1.27
N THR A 28 -24.71 -4.58 0.72
CA THR A 28 -24.27 -5.96 0.99
C THR A 28 -22.89 -5.91 1.62
N VAL A 29 -22.70 -6.66 2.69
CA VAL A 29 -21.43 -6.75 3.43
C VAL A 29 -20.93 -8.19 3.37
N ASP A 30 -19.89 -8.41 2.57
CA ASP A 30 -19.28 -9.72 2.37
C ASP A 30 -17.97 -9.82 3.14
N LEU A 31 -17.78 -10.88 3.93
CA LEU A 31 -16.46 -11.25 4.46
C LEU A 31 -15.67 -11.91 3.33
N ILE A 32 -14.63 -11.24 2.82
CA ILE A 32 -13.85 -11.71 1.67
C ILE A 32 -12.48 -12.28 2.04
N LEU A 33 -11.99 -12.02 3.27
CA LEU A 33 -10.74 -12.60 3.77
C LEU A 33 -10.75 -12.63 5.29
N THR A 34 -10.16 -13.68 5.88
CA THR A 34 -9.71 -13.71 7.28
C THR A 34 -8.24 -14.06 7.29
N THR A 35 -7.40 -13.19 7.87
CA THR A 35 -5.97 -13.43 8.03
C THR A 35 -5.67 -13.98 9.41
N GLY A 36 -4.61 -14.80 9.53
CA GLY A 36 -4.03 -15.18 10.84
C GLY A 36 -2.91 -14.23 11.30
N ALA A 37 -2.63 -13.19 10.52
CA ALA A 37 -1.41 -12.38 10.66
C ALA A 37 -1.56 -11.15 11.56
N GLY A 38 -2.70 -10.97 12.19
CA GLY A 38 -3.02 -9.79 13.00
C GLY A 38 -4.01 -8.84 12.33
N GLY A 39 -4.16 -7.63 12.89
CA GLY A 39 -5.09 -6.63 12.37
C GLY A 39 -4.67 -6.11 10.99
N ILE A 40 -5.65 -5.84 10.13
CA ILE A 40 -5.41 -5.18 8.84
C ILE A 40 -5.12 -3.71 9.11
N THR A 41 -3.97 -3.26 8.67
CA THR A 41 -3.44 -1.89 8.89
C THR A 41 -3.52 -1.03 7.65
N GLY A 42 -3.41 -1.62 6.46
CA GLY A 42 -3.51 -0.93 5.19
C GLY A 42 -4.32 -1.72 4.16
N ILE A 43 -4.97 -0.99 3.27
CA ILE A 43 -5.71 -1.51 2.12
C ILE A 43 -5.38 -0.60 0.95
N ALA A 44 -4.79 -1.15 -0.11
CA ALA A 44 -4.52 -0.48 -1.36
C ALA A 44 -5.32 -1.15 -2.48
N VAL A 45 -6.05 -0.34 -3.24
CA VAL A 45 -6.75 -0.76 -4.46
C VAL A 45 -6.06 -0.11 -5.64
N ASP A 46 -5.82 -0.86 -6.70
CA ASP A 46 -5.29 -0.30 -7.93
C ASP A 46 -6.25 0.78 -8.47
N ALA A 47 -5.71 1.97 -8.74
CA ALA A 47 -6.50 3.09 -9.21
C ALA A 47 -7.15 2.87 -10.59
N ASN A 48 -6.59 1.95 -11.39
CA ASN A 48 -7.03 1.65 -12.74
C ASN A 48 -7.83 0.33 -12.83
N ASP A 49 -7.72 -0.55 -11.81
CA ASP A 49 -8.40 -1.85 -11.79
C ASP A 49 -8.85 -2.24 -10.37
N ASN A 50 -10.10 -2.03 -10.05
CA ASN A 50 -10.71 -2.35 -8.75
C ASN A 50 -10.69 -3.86 -8.39
N SER A 51 -10.33 -4.74 -9.32
CA SER A 51 -10.15 -6.17 -9.05
C SER A 51 -8.81 -6.47 -8.36
N ARG A 52 -7.84 -5.57 -8.48
CA ARG A 52 -6.50 -5.69 -7.87
C ARG A 52 -6.48 -5.00 -6.51
N LEU A 53 -6.14 -5.76 -5.50
CA LEU A 53 -6.15 -5.27 -4.11
C LEU A 53 -5.03 -5.90 -3.31
N ALA A 54 -4.28 -5.06 -2.59
CA ALA A 54 -3.28 -5.48 -1.62
C ALA A 54 -3.68 -5.06 -0.21
N ILE A 55 -3.33 -5.86 0.78
CA ILE A 55 -3.51 -5.53 2.20
C ILE A 55 -2.23 -5.74 2.98
N SER A 56 -2.06 -4.96 4.03
CA SER A 56 -1.01 -5.13 5.04
C SER A 56 -1.60 -5.45 6.41
N CYS A 57 -0.81 -6.18 7.21
CA CYS A 57 -1.16 -6.58 8.57
C CYS A 57 -0.10 -6.12 9.57
N GLY A 58 -0.56 -5.61 10.72
CA GLY A 58 0.28 -5.23 11.85
C GLY A 58 0.65 -6.42 12.75
N GLY A 59 1.60 -6.19 13.67
CA GLY A 59 2.05 -7.17 14.67
C GLY A 59 3.34 -7.88 14.29
N TYR A 60 3.80 -8.81 15.14
CA TYR A 60 5.03 -9.58 14.98
C TYR A 60 4.73 -11.09 14.85
N GLY A 61 5.74 -11.89 14.49
CA GLY A 61 5.71 -13.35 14.55
C GLY A 61 4.87 -14.02 13.46
N SER A 62 4.81 -13.44 12.26
CA SER A 62 4.16 -14.06 11.10
C SER A 62 4.82 -13.61 9.80
N ALA A 63 5.11 -14.54 8.92
CA ALA A 63 5.55 -14.32 7.54
C ALA A 63 4.34 -14.25 6.58
N ASP A 64 3.24 -13.65 7.00
CA ASP A 64 1.99 -13.52 6.21
C ASP A 64 1.38 -12.13 6.41
N ARG A 65 2.21 -11.09 6.23
CA ARG A 65 1.85 -9.72 6.53
C ARG A 65 1.37 -8.92 5.33
N VAL A 66 1.63 -9.41 4.13
CA VAL A 66 1.15 -8.81 2.89
C VAL A 66 0.40 -9.84 2.09
N ARG A 67 -0.81 -9.51 1.69
CA ARG A 67 -1.62 -10.33 0.80
C ARG A 67 -2.09 -9.54 -0.40
N PHE A 68 -2.16 -10.20 -1.54
CA PHE A 68 -2.54 -9.60 -2.81
C PHE A 68 -3.55 -10.50 -3.54
N THR A 69 -4.48 -9.86 -4.23
CA THR A 69 -5.45 -10.52 -5.12
C THR A 69 -5.64 -9.73 -6.41
N GLU A 70 -5.88 -10.44 -7.50
CA GLU A 70 -6.28 -9.87 -8.80
C GLU A 70 -7.78 -10.10 -9.09
N ASN A 71 -8.52 -10.65 -8.14
CA ASN A 71 -9.94 -10.96 -8.32
C ASN A 71 -10.80 -10.51 -7.12
N ALA A 72 -10.49 -9.35 -6.53
CA ALA A 72 -11.18 -8.80 -5.35
C ALA A 72 -12.70 -8.67 -5.53
N LEU A 73 -13.18 -8.56 -6.77
CA LEU A 73 -14.61 -8.46 -7.09
C LEU A 73 -15.31 -9.81 -7.26
N ALA A 74 -14.57 -10.92 -7.30
CA ALA A 74 -15.16 -12.25 -7.37
C ALA A 74 -16.03 -12.53 -6.12
N ALA A 75 -16.98 -13.47 -6.25
CA ALA A 75 -17.79 -13.93 -5.11
C ALA A 75 -16.91 -14.53 -3.99
N THR A 76 -15.82 -15.20 -4.37
CA THR A 76 -14.82 -15.75 -3.47
C THR A 76 -13.42 -15.35 -3.98
N PRO A 77 -12.89 -14.20 -3.56
CA PRO A 77 -11.56 -13.77 -3.99
C PRO A 77 -10.47 -14.69 -3.43
N VAL A 78 -9.39 -14.86 -4.21
CA VAL A 78 -8.21 -15.62 -3.80
C VAL A 78 -7.10 -14.65 -3.46
N PHE A 79 -6.64 -14.66 -2.22
CA PHE A 79 -5.55 -13.82 -1.74
C PHE A 79 -4.26 -14.65 -1.59
N ASN A 80 -3.26 -14.29 -2.36
CA ASN A 80 -1.92 -14.88 -2.27
C ASN A 80 -1.14 -14.22 -1.13
N ASN A 81 -0.34 -15.01 -0.41
CA ASN A 81 0.67 -14.48 0.49
C ASN A 81 1.85 -13.98 -0.36
N VAL A 82 2.12 -12.68 -0.27
CA VAL A 82 3.19 -11.98 -0.99
C VAL A 82 4.20 -11.34 -0.04
N HIS A 83 4.29 -11.86 1.19
CA HIS A 83 5.27 -11.43 2.18
C HIS A 83 6.71 -11.60 1.69
N GLY A 84 6.95 -12.65 0.88
CA GLY A 84 8.24 -12.89 0.24
C GLY A 84 9.39 -13.00 1.23
N ASP A 85 10.46 -12.24 0.98
CA ASP A 85 11.68 -12.20 1.78
C ASP A 85 11.71 -11.09 2.85
N LEU A 86 10.57 -10.41 3.10
CA LEU A 86 10.49 -9.43 4.18
C LEU A 86 10.84 -10.04 5.54
N VAL A 87 11.53 -9.25 6.35
CA VAL A 87 11.69 -9.56 7.77
C VAL A 87 10.32 -9.52 8.47
N GLU A 88 10.11 -10.42 9.43
CA GLU A 88 8.87 -10.48 10.22
C GLU A 88 8.72 -9.24 11.13
N MET A 89 8.12 -8.20 10.61
CA MET A 89 7.88 -6.92 11.28
C MET A 89 6.45 -6.41 11.03
N PRO A 90 5.92 -5.51 11.87
CA PRO A 90 4.67 -4.85 11.60
C PRO A 90 4.73 -4.02 10.31
N ILE A 91 3.68 -4.12 9.50
CA ILE A 91 3.47 -3.26 8.34
C ILE A 91 2.26 -2.38 8.64
N TYR A 92 2.39 -1.07 8.48
CA TYR A 92 1.38 -0.09 8.89
C TYR A 92 0.61 0.51 7.73
N SER A 93 1.23 0.58 6.56
CA SER A 93 0.62 1.15 5.36
C SER A 93 1.10 0.43 4.10
N ILE A 94 0.30 0.52 3.04
CA ILE A 94 0.56 -0.10 1.74
C ILE A 94 -0.06 0.76 0.64
N GLU A 95 0.65 0.93 -0.48
CA GLU A 95 0.17 1.61 -1.69
C GLU A 95 0.58 0.83 -2.94
N ILE A 96 -0.36 0.67 -3.89
CA ILE A 96 -0.11 0.15 -5.23
C ILE A 96 0.21 1.35 -6.13
N ASN A 97 1.30 1.26 -6.89
CA ASN A 97 1.73 2.37 -7.74
C ASN A 97 0.70 2.67 -8.85
N LEU A 98 0.38 3.96 -9.01
CA LEU A 98 -0.58 4.47 -10.00
C LEU A 98 -0.23 4.09 -11.44
N ASN A 99 1.07 4.11 -11.80
CA ASN A 99 1.54 3.94 -13.18
C ASN A 99 2.06 2.53 -13.46
N ASP A 100 2.46 1.80 -12.43
CA ASP A 100 2.86 0.39 -12.51
C ASP A 100 2.18 -0.40 -11.39
N PRO A 101 1.04 -1.02 -11.63
CA PRO A 101 0.27 -1.71 -10.61
C PRO A 101 0.93 -2.99 -10.08
N ASN A 102 2.06 -3.43 -10.65
CA ASN A 102 2.86 -4.51 -10.09
C ASN A 102 3.83 -4.00 -9.01
N MET A 103 4.20 -2.72 -9.06
CA MET A 103 5.01 -2.08 -8.04
C MET A 103 4.14 -1.74 -6.81
N VAL A 104 4.61 -2.15 -5.64
CA VAL A 104 3.95 -1.88 -4.35
C VAL A 104 4.95 -1.37 -3.34
N VAL A 105 4.54 -0.37 -2.58
CA VAL A 105 5.34 0.24 -1.50
C VAL A 105 4.64 0.01 -0.17
N ILE A 106 5.41 -0.30 0.85
CA ILE A 106 4.92 -0.51 2.22
C ILE A 106 5.67 0.36 3.22
N GLY A 107 4.92 0.88 4.20
CA GLY A 107 5.46 1.52 5.39
C GLY A 107 5.44 0.56 6.56
N THR A 108 6.60 0.38 7.19
CA THR A 108 6.84 -0.64 8.21
C THR A 108 7.34 -0.04 9.52
N GLU A 109 7.58 -0.89 10.52
CA GLU A 109 8.29 -0.54 11.76
C GLU A 109 9.72 -0.04 11.49
N PHE A 110 10.35 -0.52 10.42
CA PHE A 110 11.72 -0.19 10.02
C PHE A 110 11.78 0.50 8.66
N GLY A 111 10.95 1.55 8.49
CA GLY A 111 10.99 2.42 7.32
C GLY A 111 10.14 1.91 6.14
N ILE A 112 10.62 2.17 4.94
CA ILE A 112 9.93 1.96 3.68
C ILE A 112 10.58 0.82 2.92
N TRP A 113 9.75 -0.07 2.38
CA TRP A 113 10.16 -1.17 1.51
C TRP A 113 9.31 -1.18 0.25
N ALA A 114 9.87 -1.63 -0.86
CA ALA A 114 9.15 -1.72 -2.13
C ALA A 114 9.42 -3.04 -2.85
N THR A 115 8.46 -3.46 -3.66
CA THR A 115 8.66 -4.54 -4.64
C THR A 115 8.35 -4.02 -6.03
N SER A 116 9.12 -4.44 -7.02
CA SER A 116 8.84 -4.11 -8.43
C SER A 116 7.79 -5.02 -9.06
N ASP A 117 7.52 -6.18 -8.46
CA ASP A 117 6.52 -7.11 -8.98
C ASP A 117 5.87 -7.93 -7.87
N ILE A 118 4.70 -7.47 -7.41
CA ILE A 118 3.88 -8.16 -6.41
C ILE A 118 3.24 -9.45 -6.94
N THR A 119 3.24 -9.65 -8.27
CA THR A 119 2.66 -10.84 -8.93
C THR A 119 3.68 -11.96 -9.11
N ALA A 120 4.96 -11.70 -8.82
CA ALA A 120 6.02 -12.69 -8.97
C ALA A 120 5.74 -13.95 -8.14
N THR A 121 6.15 -15.11 -8.64
CA THR A 121 6.05 -16.39 -7.91
C THR A 121 6.81 -16.37 -6.59
N SER A 122 7.91 -15.61 -6.53
CA SER A 122 8.69 -15.31 -5.32
C SER A 122 8.89 -13.81 -5.28
N VAL A 123 8.10 -13.13 -4.46
CA VAL A 123 8.18 -11.68 -4.30
C VAL A 123 9.43 -11.34 -3.50
N THR A 124 10.18 -10.36 -3.98
CA THR A 124 11.34 -9.78 -3.29
C THR A 124 11.07 -8.32 -2.96
N TRP A 125 11.54 -7.91 -1.78
CA TRP A 125 11.36 -6.55 -1.29
C TRP A 125 12.71 -5.87 -1.13
N SER A 126 12.84 -4.67 -1.67
CA SER A 126 14.01 -3.80 -1.50
C SER A 126 13.80 -2.79 -0.39
N ASP A 127 14.89 -2.53 0.32
CA ASP A 127 14.97 -1.48 1.33
C ASP A 127 15.12 -0.11 0.64
N GLU A 128 14.14 0.77 0.84
CA GLU A 128 14.09 2.11 0.25
C GLU A 128 14.53 3.20 1.26
N ASN A 129 15.10 2.80 2.39
CA ASN A 129 15.56 3.74 3.41
C ASN A 129 16.95 4.29 3.07
N ASP A 130 17.18 5.57 3.41
CA ASP A 130 18.51 6.13 3.51
C ASP A 130 19.20 5.71 4.82
N ASP A 131 20.53 5.77 4.88
CA ASP A 131 21.39 5.23 5.95
C ASP A 131 20.98 5.59 7.40
N ASN A 132 20.01 6.50 7.62
CA ASN A 132 19.56 6.94 8.93
C ASN A 132 18.03 6.93 9.12
N SER A 133 17.27 6.26 8.25
CA SER A 133 15.81 6.43 8.15
C SER A 133 14.98 5.24 8.61
N TYR A 134 15.55 4.28 9.33
CA TYR A 134 14.81 3.13 9.89
C TYR A 134 13.90 3.55 11.03
N ILE A 135 12.85 4.31 10.69
CA ILE A 135 11.83 4.81 11.61
C ILE A 135 10.47 4.27 11.22
N PRO A 136 9.55 4.07 12.17
CA PRO A 136 8.20 3.60 11.86
C PRO A 136 7.47 4.54 10.90
N ILE A 137 6.89 3.99 9.84
CA ILE A 137 6.09 4.69 8.85
C ILE A 137 4.63 4.27 9.00
N TYR A 138 3.83 5.12 9.63
CA TYR A 138 2.44 4.80 9.97
C TYR A 138 1.44 5.07 8.86
N ALA A 139 1.75 5.99 7.96
CA ALA A 139 0.84 6.35 6.88
C ALA A 139 1.61 6.64 5.59
N MET A 140 1.09 6.14 4.49
CA MET A 140 1.50 6.54 3.15
C MET A 140 0.26 6.80 2.32
N LYS A 141 0.37 7.73 1.37
CA LYS A 141 -0.66 7.98 0.36
C LYS A 141 -0.02 8.47 -0.93
N GLN A 142 -0.42 7.89 -2.03
CA GLN A 142 -0.07 8.35 -3.35
C GLN A 142 -1.13 9.29 -3.91
N GLN A 143 -0.72 10.32 -4.65
CA GLN A 143 -1.64 11.15 -5.41
C GLN A 143 -2.07 10.41 -6.69
N HIS A 144 -3.35 10.00 -6.73
CA HIS A 144 -3.90 9.20 -7.83
C HIS A 144 -4.56 10.01 -8.95
N LEU A 145 -4.73 11.33 -8.80
CA LEU A 145 -5.24 12.15 -9.90
C LEU A 145 -4.23 12.21 -11.04
N PRO A 146 -4.69 12.19 -12.30
CA PRO A 146 -3.80 12.27 -13.46
C PRO A 146 -3.08 13.62 -13.50
N ARG A 147 -1.93 13.67 -14.17
CA ARG A 147 -1.11 14.88 -14.29
C ARG A 147 -1.84 16.08 -14.91
N SER A 148 -2.90 15.83 -15.68
CA SER A 148 -3.79 16.89 -16.21
C SER A 148 -4.61 17.61 -15.13
N GLU A 149 -4.80 16.95 -13.97
CA GLU A 149 -5.60 17.47 -12.85
C GLU A 149 -4.77 17.83 -11.62
N ALA A 150 -3.61 17.15 -11.44
CA ALA A 150 -2.72 17.38 -10.30
C ALA A 150 -1.25 17.38 -10.76
N SER A 151 -0.53 18.46 -10.50
CA SER A 151 0.89 18.58 -10.85
C SER A 151 1.79 17.60 -10.10
N ASN A 152 1.34 17.11 -8.94
CA ASN A 152 1.99 16.12 -8.09
C ASN A 152 1.45 14.69 -8.30
N SER A 153 0.87 14.40 -9.46
CA SER A 153 0.40 13.06 -9.83
C SER A 153 1.50 12.02 -9.62
N GLY A 154 1.18 10.91 -8.94
CA GLY A 154 2.12 9.84 -8.65
C GLY A 154 3.04 10.05 -7.45
N VAL A 155 3.11 11.27 -6.88
CA VAL A 155 3.92 11.55 -5.69
C VAL A 155 3.38 10.76 -4.49
N VAL A 156 4.27 10.12 -3.75
CA VAL A 156 3.96 9.42 -2.49
C VAL A 156 4.29 10.32 -1.31
N TYR A 157 3.32 10.49 -0.44
CA TYR A 157 3.46 11.19 0.83
C TYR A 157 3.55 10.20 1.98
N VAL A 158 4.48 10.44 2.90
CA VAL A 158 4.82 9.53 3.99
C VAL A 158 4.75 10.24 5.32
N GLY A 159 4.01 9.67 6.27
CA GLY A 159 3.96 10.09 7.66
C GLY A 159 4.80 9.19 8.56
N SER A 160 5.87 9.74 9.12
CA SER A 160 6.81 9.01 9.97
C SER A 160 6.61 9.29 11.45
N PHE A 161 7.02 8.36 12.31
CA PHE A 161 7.00 8.58 13.75
C PHE A 161 8.12 9.51 14.20
N GLY A 162 7.75 10.71 14.64
CA GLY A 162 8.67 11.67 15.26
C GLY A 162 9.59 12.45 14.31
N ARG A 163 9.54 12.21 12.97
CA ARG A 163 10.34 12.94 11.97
C ARG A 163 9.51 13.68 10.93
N GLY A 164 8.21 13.83 11.16
CA GLY A 164 7.31 14.62 10.32
C GLY A 164 6.84 13.92 9.05
N PHE A 165 6.56 14.72 8.03
CA PHE A 165 6.06 14.27 6.73
C PHE A 165 7.15 14.37 5.67
N TRP A 166 7.12 13.43 4.74
CA TRP A 166 8.06 13.31 3.63
C TRP A 166 7.29 13.16 2.34
N GLU A 167 7.88 13.54 1.21
CA GLU A 167 7.36 13.25 -0.11
C GLU A 167 8.47 12.62 -0.98
N SER A 168 8.08 11.74 -1.88
CA SER A 168 9.00 11.28 -2.92
C SER A 168 9.27 12.40 -3.90
N THR A 169 10.55 12.65 -4.23
CA THR A 169 10.93 13.72 -5.16
C THR A 169 11.02 13.24 -6.58
N ASP A 170 11.08 11.95 -6.80
CA ASP A 170 11.24 11.37 -8.12
C ASP A 170 9.93 11.01 -8.78
N GLU A 171 9.92 11.29 -10.08
CA GLU A 171 8.95 10.76 -11.05
C GLU A 171 9.08 9.23 -11.24
N LEU A 172 9.83 8.52 -10.41
CA LEU A 172 10.07 7.08 -10.49
C LEU A 172 8.81 6.24 -10.36
N PHE A 173 7.78 6.80 -9.77
CA PHE A 173 6.43 6.25 -9.88
C PHE A 173 5.77 6.55 -11.23
N VAL A 174 6.46 7.23 -12.13
CA VAL A 174 6.08 7.41 -13.53
C VAL A 174 6.89 6.39 -14.32
N GLY A 175 6.31 5.20 -14.54
CA GLY A 175 6.97 4.11 -15.26
C GLY A 175 7.77 4.57 -16.46
N THR A 176 9.08 4.65 -16.33
CA THR A 176 9.99 4.67 -17.45
C THR A 176 10.45 3.24 -17.70
N PRO A 177 10.42 2.74 -18.95
CA PRO A 177 10.77 1.35 -19.26
C PRO A 177 12.25 0.99 -19.04
N GLU A 178 13.05 1.87 -18.47
CA GLU A 178 14.50 1.69 -18.32
C GLU A 178 14.90 0.70 -17.21
N PHE A 179 13.99 0.32 -16.30
CA PHE A 179 14.36 -0.51 -15.14
C PHE A 179 14.20 -2.02 -15.35
N ALA A 180 13.82 -2.47 -16.54
CA ALA A 180 13.63 -3.91 -16.80
C ALA A 180 14.92 -4.76 -16.82
N ASN A 181 16.12 -4.18 -16.62
CA ASN A 181 17.39 -4.88 -16.74
C ASN A 181 18.45 -4.56 -15.68
N THR A 182 18.11 -3.92 -14.55
CA THR A 182 19.11 -3.60 -13.53
C THR A 182 19.06 -4.62 -12.38
N PRO A 183 20.20 -5.16 -11.93
CA PRO A 183 20.23 -6.09 -10.80
C PRO A 183 19.81 -5.35 -9.50
N SER A 184 19.16 -6.04 -8.63
CA SER A 184 18.44 -5.73 -7.40
C SER A 184 19.18 -4.92 -6.31
N THR A 185 19.99 -3.93 -6.65
CA THR A 185 20.68 -3.05 -5.70
C THR A 185 20.33 -1.57 -5.86
N GLU A 186 19.49 -1.20 -6.83
CA GLU A 186 19.06 0.18 -6.99
C GLU A 186 17.74 0.42 -6.26
N LYS A 187 17.68 1.50 -5.48
CA LYS A 187 16.48 1.94 -4.79
C LYS A 187 15.44 2.40 -5.81
N PHE A 188 14.18 1.98 -5.63
CA PHE A 188 13.05 2.41 -6.47
C PHE A 188 12.62 3.85 -6.17
N ILE A 189 13.04 4.37 -5.01
CA ILE A 189 12.74 5.72 -4.54
C ILE A 189 14.09 6.38 -4.24
N SER A 190 14.50 7.34 -5.08
CA SER A 190 15.83 7.93 -4.96
C SER A 190 15.94 8.95 -3.83
N ASP A 191 14.87 9.67 -3.48
CA ASP A 191 14.90 10.69 -2.44
C ASP A 191 13.52 10.99 -1.83
N PHE A 192 13.47 11.06 -0.49
CA PHE A 192 12.35 11.66 0.25
C PHE A 192 12.79 13.02 0.80
N LYS A 193 12.05 14.09 0.49
CA LYS A 193 12.25 15.40 1.13
C LYS A 193 11.36 15.56 2.35
N VAL A 194 11.97 16.00 3.44
CA VAL A 194 11.25 16.40 4.66
C VAL A 194 10.58 17.75 4.40
N PHE A 195 9.26 17.82 4.62
CA PHE A 195 8.61 19.13 4.70
C PHE A 195 9.13 19.88 5.93
N PRO A 196 9.55 21.16 5.80
CA PRO A 196 9.91 21.94 6.95
C PRO A 196 8.71 22.01 7.90
N ASN A 197 8.95 21.69 9.17
CA ASN A 197 7.92 21.86 10.20
C ASN A 197 7.55 23.36 10.25
N PRO A 198 6.27 23.77 10.06
CA PRO A 198 5.86 25.16 10.05
C PRO A 198 6.00 25.86 11.42
N ILE A 199 6.54 25.18 12.46
CA ILE A 199 6.70 25.70 13.81
C ILE A 199 8.19 25.93 14.15
N GLN A 200 8.95 26.46 13.24
CA GLN A 200 10.24 27.12 13.56
C GLN A 200 10.14 28.58 13.15
N THR A 201 9.52 29.39 14.01
CA THR A 201 9.69 30.85 14.08
C THR A 201 10.80 31.18 15.07
#